data_451b37b793ceb1aac258956646ff4dd3
#
_entry.id   451b37b793ceb1aac258956646ff4dd3
#
_cell.length_a   1.000
_cell.length_b   1.000
_cell.length_c   1.000
_cell.angle_alpha   90.00
_cell.angle_beta   90.00
_cell.angle_gamma   90.00
#
_symmetry.space_group_name_H-M   'P 1'
#
loop_
_entity.id
_entity.type
_entity.pdbx_description
1 polymer ?
#
loop_
_entity_poly.entity_id
_entity_poly.type
_entity_poly.pdbx_seq_one_letter_code
_entity_poly.pdbx_strand_id
1 'polypeptide(L)'
;VADIPRGLAAEIVVVDNGSTDGTDRIATGLPVRLVRETRRGYGSACLAGLAALEASPPDVVVFLDGDYSDHPEEMPSLLAAIAGGADLVIGSRVLGRHEPGALLPQARFGNLLACFLIRLFYGFRYTDMGPFRAIRWDACRRLKMRDTNFGWTCEMQVKALREGLRVAEVPVSYRRRVGVSKITGTLSGTLRAGYKILWTIARYGPLNVKRKT
;
A
#
# COMPACT_ATOMS: atom_id res chain seq x y z
N VAL A 1 -11.56 11.45 -1.27
CA VAL A 1 -12.85 10.83 -0.94
C VAL A 1 -13.86 11.04 -2.07
N ALA A 2 -14.01 12.27 -2.57
CA ALA A 2 -14.99 12.58 -3.62
C ALA A 2 -14.78 11.76 -4.91
N ASP A 3 -13.55 11.42 -5.24
CA ASP A 3 -13.19 10.69 -6.47
C ASP A 3 -13.36 9.17 -6.33
N ILE A 4 -13.68 8.65 -5.13
CA ILE A 4 -14.01 7.24 -4.96
C ILE A 4 -15.36 6.97 -5.63
N PRO A 5 -15.45 5.99 -6.55
CA PRO A 5 -16.69 5.72 -7.26
C PRO A 5 -17.84 5.38 -6.30
N ARG A 6 -18.99 6.05 -6.50
CA ARG A 6 -20.16 5.87 -5.62
C ARG A 6 -20.66 4.42 -5.65
N GLY A 7 -20.97 3.91 -4.48
CA GLY A 7 -21.51 2.55 -4.33
C GLY A 7 -20.48 1.42 -4.45
N LEU A 8 -19.20 1.76 -4.73
CA LEU A 8 -18.14 0.73 -4.84
C LEU A 8 -17.57 0.34 -3.46
N ALA A 9 -17.46 1.30 -2.55
CA ALA A 9 -17.00 1.07 -1.19
C ALA A 9 -18.20 1.06 -0.24
N ALA A 10 -18.34 0.00 0.56
CA ALA A 10 -19.34 -0.10 1.63
C ALA A 10 -19.01 0.85 2.79
N GLU A 11 -17.72 1.06 3.06
CA GLU A 11 -17.20 1.96 4.09
C GLU A 11 -15.89 2.59 3.62
N ILE A 12 -15.70 3.86 3.96
CA ILE A 12 -14.43 4.58 3.76
C ILE A 12 -13.86 4.91 5.13
N VAL A 13 -12.68 4.37 5.43
CA VAL A 13 -11.94 4.66 6.66
C VAL A 13 -10.81 5.63 6.36
N VAL A 14 -10.85 6.80 6.97
CA VAL A 14 -9.77 7.78 6.94
C VAL A 14 -8.99 7.69 8.24
N VAL A 15 -7.70 7.45 8.16
CA VAL A 15 -6.84 7.40 9.35
C VAL A 15 -6.01 8.67 9.43
N ASP A 16 -6.31 9.50 10.42
CA ASP A 16 -5.47 10.65 10.76
C ASP A 16 -4.28 10.19 11.61
N ASN A 17 -3.07 10.35 11.09
CA ASN A 17 -1.84 9.96 11.77
C ASN A 17 -1.07 11.18 12.30
N GLY A 18 -1.76 12.00 13.05
CA GLY A 18 -1.23 13.21 13.70
C GLY A 18 -1.01 14.34 12.70
N SER A 19 -2.01 14.64 11.89
CA SER A 19 -2.03 15.80 10.98
C SER A 19 -2.09 17.10 11.79
N THR A 20 -1.44 18.14 11.27
CA THR A 20 -1.41 19.48 11.88
C THR A 20 -1.99 20.54 10.94
N ASP A 21 -2.53 20.13 9.80
CA ASP A 21 -3.01 20.96 8.71
C ASP A 21 -4.55 21.04 8.65
N GLY A 22 -5.24 20.50 9.66
CA GLY A 22 -6.70 20.47 9.71
C GLY A 22 -7.35 19.32 8.94
N THR A 23 -6.58 18.34 8.48
CA THR A 23 -7.09 17.15 7.79
C THR A 23 -8.17 16.43 8.61
N ASP A 24 -7.99 16.30 9.94
CA ASP A 24 -8.95 15.67 10.84
C ASP A 24 -10.30 16.40 10.85
N ARG A 25 -10.26 17.74 10.84
CA ARG A 25 -11.47 18.59 10.82
C ARG A 25 -12.22 18.45 9.51
N ILE A 26 -11.48 18.39 8.38
CA ILE A 26 -12.08 18.18 7.05
C ILE A 26 -12.70 16.78 6.99
N ALA A 27 -12.00 15.75 7.45
CA ALA A 27 -12.49 14.37 7.44
C ALA A 27 -13.76 14.18 8.28
N THR A 28 -13.89 14.89 9.41
CA THR A 28 -15.10 14.84 10.24
C THR A 28 -16.35 15.33 9.51
N GLY A 29 -16.20 16.21 8.52
CA GLY A 29 -17.31 16.71 7.69
C GLY A 29 -17.67 15.83 6.50
N LEU A 30 -16.99 14.69 6.31
CA LEU A 30 -17.21 13.77 5.18
C LEU A 30 -17.94 12.49 5.65
N PRO A 31 -18.62 11.77 4.75
CA PRO A 31 -19.25 10.49 5.06
C PRO A 31 -18.19 9.39 5.14
N VAL A 32 -17.31 9.48 6.12
CA VAL A 32 -16.20 8.54 6.35
C VAL A 32 -16.11 8.20 7.84
N ARG A 33 -15.57 7.03 8.14
CA ARG A 33 -15.17 6.69 9.50
C ARG A 33 -13.78 7.25 9.77
N LEU A 34 -13.67 8.26 10.61
CA LEU A 34 -12.40 8.85 11.04
C LEU A 34 -11.79 8.03 12.19
N VAL A 35 -10.57 7.56 11.99
CA VAL A 35 -9.74 6.89 13.00
C VAL A 35 -8.55 7.78 13.33
N ARG A 36 -8.26 7.99 14.61
CA ARG A 36 -7.07 8.74 15.05
C ARG A 36 -6.00 7.78 15.56
N GLU A 37 -4.83 7.81 14.92
CA GLU A 37 -3.66 7.02 15.33
C GLU A 37 -2.54 7.96 15.76
N THR A 38 -2.21 7.94 17.06
CA THR A 38 -1.21 8.84 17.65
C THR A 38 0.22 8.41 17.36
N ARG A 39 0.46 7.11 17.15
CA ARG A 39 1.78 6.59 16.80
C ARG A 39 2.07 6.88 15.33
N ARG A 40 2.96 7.83 15.10
CA ARG A 40 3.35 8.23 13.76
C ARG A 40 3.96 7.09 12.96
N GLY A 41 3.57 6.98 11.71
CA GLY A 41 4.10 6.02 10.74
C GLY A 41 3.04 5.49 9.79
N TYR A 42 3.41 5.31 8.54
CA TYR A 42 2.52 4.82 7.49
C TYR A 42 1.88 3.47 7.87
N GLY A 43 2.70 2.53 8.30
CA GLY A 43 2.21 1.23 8.73
C GLY A 43 1.33 1.31 10.00
N SER A 44 1.59 2.25 10.93
CA SER A 44 0.71 2.48 12.09
C SER A 44 -0.67 2.91 11.64
N ALA A 45 -0.76 3.83 10.68
CA ALA A 45 -2.04 4.25 10.11
C ALA A 45 -2.77 3.08 9.45
N CYS A 46 -2.08 2.30 8.62
CA CYS A 46 -2.68 1.11 7.99
C CYS A 46 -3.18 0.09 9.01
N LEU A 47 -2.40 -0.18 10.07
CA LEU A 47 -2.79 -1.10 11.14
C LEU A 47 -4.02 -0.59 11.92
N ALA A 48 -4.08 0.71 12.23
CA ALA A 48 -5.23 1.31 12.89
C ALA A 48 -6.49 1.24 12.01
N GLY A 49 -6.37 1.48 10.71
CA GLY A 49 -7.45 1.30 9.75
C GLY A 49 -7.96 -0.14 9.69
N LEU A 50 -7.05 -1.11 9.63
CA LEU A 50 -7.43 -2.54 9.65
C LEU A 50 -8.11 -2.94 10.97
N ALA A 51 -7.59 -2.48 12.11
CA ALA A 51 -8.20 -2.75 13.42
C ALA A 51 -9.61 -2.18 13.53
N ALA A 52 -9.87 -1.03 12.91
CA ALA A 52 -11.20 -0.44 12.87
C ALA A 52 -12.21 -1.28 12.09
N LEU A 53 -11.77 -2.09 11.13
CA LEU A 53 -12.61 -2.97 10.31
C LEU A 53 -12.90 -4.33 10.96
N GLU A 54 -12.21 -4.71 12.04
CA GLU A 54 -12.36 -6.05 12.67
C GLU A 54 -13.78 -6.32 13.19
N ALA A 55 -14.55 -5.30 13.61
CA ALA A 55 -15.91 -5.44 14.13
C ALA A 55 -16.94 -5.73 13.00
N SER A 56 -16.66 -5.28 11.79
CA SER A 56 -17.49 -5.51 10.60
C SER A 56 -16.57 -5.74 9.40
N PRO A 57 -16.02 -6.97 9.28
CA PRO A 57 -15.00 -7.25 8.28
C PRO A 57 -15.55 -7.15 6.85
N PRO A 58 -14.87 -6.43 5.95
CA PRO A 58 -15.23 -6.41 4.53
C PRO A 58 -14.71 -7.66 3.81
N ASP A 59 -15.19 -7.94 2.61
CA ASP A 59 -14.60 -8.98 1.75
C ASP A 59 -13.23 -8.58 1.22
N VAL A 60 -13.06 -7.30 0.90
CA VAL A 60 -11.85 -6.74 0.29
C VAL A 60 -11.51 -5.40 0.95
N VAL A 61 -10.24 -5.17 1.22
CA VAL A 61 -9.70 -3.86 1.63
C VAL A 61 -8.91 -3.24 0.49
N VAL A 62 -9.18 -1.98 0.21
CA VAL A 62 -8.39 -1.18 -0.73
C VAL A 62 -7.64 -0.11 0.03
N PHE A 63 -6.34 -0.02 -0.18
CA PHE A 63 -5.47 1.02 0.38
C PHE A 63 -5.18 2.09 -0.67
N LEU A 64 -5.23 3.34 -0.24
CA LEU A 64 -4.96 4.54 -1.03
C LEU A 64 -4.19 5.54 -0.18
N ASP A 65 -3.25 6.26 -0.78
CA ASP A 65 -2.63 7.40 -0.11
C ASP A 65 -3.60 8.60 -0.10
N GLY A 66 -3.62 9.33 1.01
CA GLY A 66 -4.49 10.50 1.19
C GLY A 66 -3.95 11.79 0.60
N ASP A 67 -2.93 11.75 -0.25
CA ASP A 67 -2.21 12.90 -0.79
C ASP A 67 -2.57 13.26 -2.25
N TYR A 68 -3.66 12.69 -2.74
CA TYR A 68 -4.20 12.90 -4.08
C TYR A 68 -3.35 12.33 -5.22
N SER A 69 -2.32 11.53 -4.94
CA SER A 69 -1.45 10.99 -5.98
C SER A 69 -2.02 9.76 -6.70
N ASP A 70 -2.82 8.97 -6.01
CA ASP A 70 -3.54 7.84 -6.61
C ASP A 70 -4.82 8.30 -7.32
N HIS A 71 -5.32 7.49 -8.24
CA HIS A 71 -6.55 7.67 -8.99
C HIS A 71 -7.63 6.69 -8.47
N PRO A 72 -8.47 7.11 -7.48
CA PRO A 72 -9.49 6.22 -6.90
C PRO A 72 -10.49 5.68 -7.93
N GLU A 73 -10.72 6.43 -9.01
CA GLU A 73 -11.57 6.02 -10.13
C GLU A 73 -11.08 4.77 -10.86
N GLU A 74 -9.82 4.38 -10.67
CA GLU A 74 -9.24 3.14 -11.22
C GLU A 74 -9.41 1.92 -10.29
N MET A 75 -10.01 2.09 -9.11
CA MET A 75 -10.34 1.01 -8.17
C MET A 75 -11.08 -0.18 -8.82
N PRO A 76 -12.02 0.02 -9.77
CA PRO A 76 -12.68 -1.09 -10.44
C PRO A 76 -11.73 -2.10 -11.08
N SER A 77 -10.59 -1.66 -11.62
CA SER A 77 -9.59 -2.55 -12.24
C SER A 77 -8.92 -3.48 -11.21
N LEU A 78 -8.64 -2.96 -10.01
CA LEU A 78 -8.10 -3.77 -8.91
C LEU A 78 -9.13 -4.79 -8.44
N LEU A 79 -10.37 -4.35 -8.26
CA LEU A 79 -11.46 -5.23 -7.80
C LEU A 79 -11.81 -6.30 -8.84
N ALA A 80 -11.74 -5.98 -10.13
CA ALA A 80 -11.92 -6.98 -11.19
C ALA A 80 -10.84 -8.07 -11.13
N ALA A 81 -9.58 -7.72 -10.85
CA ALA A 81 -8.52 -8.69 -10.68
C ALA A 81 -8.72 -9.56 -9.40
N ILE A 82 -9.23 -8.98 -8.30
CA ILE A 82 -9.66 -9.75 -7.12
C ILE A 82 -10.80 -10.72 -7.48
N ALA A 83 -11.82 -10.26 -8.21
CA ALA A 83 -12.93 -11.11 -8.67
C ALA A 83 -12.43 -12.21 -9.62
N GLY A 84 -11.40 -11.93 -10.44
CA GLY A 84 -10.71 -12.91 -11.27
C GLY A 84 -9.86 -13.92 -10.52
N GLY A 85 -9.83 -13.83 -9.19
CA GLY A 85 -9.23 -14.83 -8.31
C GLY A 85 -7.89 -14.43 -7.69
N ALA A 86 -7.41 -13.21 -7.85
CA ALA A 86 -6.25 -12.73 -7.10
C ALA A 86 -6.61 -12.54 -5.61
N ASP A 87 -5.63 -12.80 -4.74
CA ASP A 87 -5.76 -12.55 -3.31
C ASP A 87 -5.22 -11.16 -2.94
N LEU A 88 -4.19 -10.70 -3.66
CA LEU A 88 -3.58 -9.36 -3.55
C LEU A 88 -3.38 -8.78 -4.96
N VAL A 89 -3.80 -7.54 -5.15
CA VAL A 89 -3.60 -6.80 -6.40
C VAL A 89 -2.85 -5.50 -6.09
N ILE A 90 -1.78 -5.25 -6.83
CA ILE A 90 -1.00 -4.01 -6.74
C ILE A 90 -1.33 -3.13 -7.96
N GLY A 91 -1.73 -1.90 -7.71
CA GLY A 91 -1.78 -0.86 -8.73
C GLY A 91 -0.36 -0.43 -9.09
N SER A 92 0.11 -0.83 -10.26
CA SER A 92 1.47 -0.53 -10.70
C SER A 92 1.51 0.78 -11.48
N ARG A 93 2.21 1.77 -10.91
CA ARG A 93 2.52 3.04 -11.54
C ARG A 93 3.57 2.92 -12.65
N VAL A 94 4.31 1.80 -12.63
CA VAL A 94 5.32 1.46 -13.65
C VAL A 94 4.68 0.90 -14.91
N LEU A 95 3.59 0.11 -14.76
CA LEU A 95 2.81 -0.42 -15.90
C LEU A 95 1.83 0.62 -16.45
N GLY A 96 1.42 1.56 -15.64
CA GLY A 96 0.47 2.61 -16.02
C GLY A 96 1.13 3.91 -16.49
N ARG A 97 0.44 5.01 -16.31
CA ARG A 97 0.90 6.35 -16.70
C ARG A 97 1.16 7.19 -15.45
N HIS A 98 2.19 8.00 -15.48
CA HIS A 98 2.44 8.95 -14.40
C HIS A 98 2.79 10.33 -14.95
N GLU A 99 2.35 11.37 -14.25
CA GLU A 99 2.71 12.73 -14.56
C GLU A 99 4.23 12.96 -14.45
N PRO A 100 4.79 13.82 -15.31
CA PRO A 100 6.20 14.19 -15.19
C PRO A 100 6.52 14.71 -13.79
N GLY A 101 7.53 14.09 -13.12
CA GLY A 101 7.94 14.45 -11.76
C GLY A 101 7.07 13.89 -10.62
N ALA A 102 6.02 13.11 -10.88
CA ALA A 102 5.25 12.45 -9.84
C ALA A 102 6.07 11.36 -9.12
N LEU A 103 6.91 10.63 -9.85
CA LEU A 103 7.85 9.67 -9.31
C LEU A 103 9.27 10.24 -9.31
N LEU A 104 9.75 10.63 -8.14
CA LEU A 104 11.10 11.17 -7.98
C LEU A 104 12.17 10.11 -8.35
N PRO A 105 13.33 10.50 -8.92
CA PRO A 105 14.38 9.55 -9.33
C PRO A 105 14.83 8.61 -8.23
N GLN A 106 14.98 9.08 -7.00
CA GLN A 106 15.34 8.25 -5.84
C GLN A 106 14.25 7.24 -5.49
N ALA A 107 12.97 7.60 -5.63
CA ALA A 107 11.86 6.68 -5.41
C ALA A 107 11.81 5.60 -6.49
N ARG A 108 12.07 5.96 -7.75
CA ARG A 108 12.16 5.01 -8.88
C ARG A 108 13.30 4.02 -8.68
N PHE A 109 14.48 4.52 -8.27
CA PHE A 109 15.63 3.66 -7.98
C PHE A 109 15.34 2.70 -6.82
N GLY A 110 14.77 3.20 -5.71
CA GLY A 110 14.38 2.37 -4.57
C GLY A 110 13.35 1.30 -4.93
N ASN A 111 12.37 1.65 -5.76
CA ASN A 111 11.37 0.72 -6.28
C ASN A 111 12.02 -0.39 -7.13
N LEU A 112 12.87 -0.01 -8.09
CA LEU A 112 13.58 -0.96 -8.95
C LEU A 112 14.44 -1.93 -8.13
N LEU A 113 15.21 -1.40 -7.17
CA LEU A 113 16.05 -2.20 -6.29
C LEU A 113 15.22 -3.18 -5.45
N ALA A 114 14.13 -2.73 -4.84
CA ALA A 114 13.25 -3.58 -4.05
C ALA A 114 12.63 -4.71 -4.90
N CYS A 115 12.09 -4.39 -6.07
CA CYS A 115 11.53 -5.37 -7.00
C CYS A 115 12.58 -6.37 -7.49
N PHE A 116 13.80 -5.89 -7.78
CA PHE A 116 14.92 -6.76 -8.16
C PHE A 116 15.30 -7.74 -7.04
N LEU A 117 15.42 -7.27 -5.80
CA LEU A 117 15.75 -8.12 -4.66
C LEU A 117 14.65 -9.13 -4.35
N ILE A 118 13.39 -8.72 -4.44
CA ILE A 118 12.27 -9.65 -4.28
C ILE A 118 12.32 -10.72 -5.37
N ARG A 119 12.60 -10.34 -6.61
CA ARG A 119 12.77 -11.32 -7.69
C ARG A 119 13.92 -12.30 -7.42
N LEU A 120 15.05 -11.78 -6.94
CA LEU A 120 16.23 -12.60 -6.64
C LEU A 120 15.96 -13.61 -5.51
N PHE A 121 15.28 -13.16 -4.43
CA PHE A 121 15.09 -13.99 -3.23
C PHE A 121 13.81 -14.84 -3.25
N TYR A 122 12.77 -14.38 -3.96
CA TYR A 122 11.46 -15.05 -3.94
C TYR A 122 11.01 -15.56 -5.32
N GLY A 123 11.76 -15.27 -6.38
CA GLY A 123 11.44 -15.71 -7.74
C GLY A 123 10.26 -15.00 -8.40
N PHE A 124 9.61 -14.06 -7.72
CA PHE A 124 8.45 -13.33 -8.23
C PHE A 124 8.84 -11.96 -8.78
N ARG A 125 8.21 -11.58 -9.89
CA ARG A 125 8.53 -10.35 -10.61
C ARG A 125 7.46 -9.29 -10.33
N TYR A 126 7.66 -8.49 -9.28
CA TYR A 126 6.93 -7.24 -9.12
C TYR A 126 7.49 -6.14 -10.01
N THR A 127 6.62 -5.23 -10.44
CA THR A 127 7.02 -4.00 -11.16
C THR A 127 6.98 -2.78 -10.24
N ASP A 128 6.15 -2.80 -9.20
CA ASP A 128 5.96 -1.65 -8.32
C ASP A 128 5.71 -2.06 -6.85
N MET A 129 6.12 -1.17 -5.96
CA MET A 129 5.83 -1.19 -4.51
C MET A 129 4.74 -0.16 -4.15
N GLY A 130 3.87 0.16 -5.10
CA GLY A 130 2.87 1.22 -5.00
C GLY A 130 1.93 1.09 -3.80
N PRO A 131 1.41 2.21 -3.26
CA PRO A 131 0.48 2.23 -2.14
C PRO A 131 -0.92 1.75 -2.54
N PHE A 132 -1.37 2.06 -3.75
CA PHE A 132 -2.67 1.69 -4.26
C PHE A 132 -2.76 0.18 -4.46
N ARG A 133 -3.52 -0.50 -3.63
CA ARG A 133 -3.62 -1.95 -3.63
C ARG A 133 -4.93 -2.45 -3.08
N ALA A 134 -5.38 -3.61 -3.56
CA ALA A 134 -6.54 -4.33 -3.05
C ALA A 134 -6.11 -5.69 -2.51
N ILE A 135 -6.68 -6.11 -1.39
CA ILE A 135 -6.41 -7.42 -0.81
C ILE A 135 -7.70 -7.99 -0.22
N ARG A 136 -7.93 -9.29 -0.38
CA ARG A 136 -9.00 -10.01 0.30
C ARG A 136 -8.78 -9.94 1.81
N TRP A 137 -9.85 -9.76 2.58
CA TRP A 137 -9.75 -9.60 4.02
C TRP A 137 -9.09 -10.80 4.71
N ASP A 138 -9.51 -12.01 4.36
CA ASP A 138 -8.96 -13.25 4.91
C ASP A 138 -7.46 -13.40 4.59
N ALA A 139 -7.05 -13.05 3.38
CA ALA A 139 -5.66 -13.01 2.97
C ALA A 139 -4.86 -11.97 3.79
N CYS A 140 -5.40 -10.75 3.95
CA CYS A 140 -4.79 -9.69 4.75
C CYS A 140 -4.54 -10.14 6.21
N ARG A 141 -5.52 -10.78 6.82
CA ARG A 141 -5.39 -11.32 8.19
C ARG A 141 -4.31 -12.40 8.30
N ARG A 142 -4.20 -13.29 7.31
CA ARG A 142 -3.13 -14.32 7.27
C ARG A 142 -1.74 -13.71 7.23
N LEU A 143 -1.56 -12.56 6.60
CA LEU A 143 -0.28 -11.89 6.53
C LEU A 143 0.23 -11.41 7.89
N LYS A 144 -0.64 -11.20 8.89
CA LYS A 144 -0.25 -10.75 10.24
C LYS A 144 0.72 -9.56 10.17
N MET A 145 0.30 -8.50 9.51
CA MET A 145 1.11 -7.32 9.26
C MET A 145 1.62 -6.69 10.57
N ARG A 146 2.86 -6.20 10.59
CA ARG A 146 3.53 -5.70 11.82
C ARG A 146 4.33 -4.43 11.61
N ASP A 147 4.74 -4.12 10.38
CA ASP A 147 5.54 -2.92 10.14
C ASP A 147 4.71 -1.67 10.42
N THR A 148 5.20 -0.82 11.30
CA THR A 148 4.52 0.41 11.70
C THR A 148 4.94 1.62 10.87
N ASN A 149 5.85 1.42 9.87
CA ASN A 149 6.48 2.52 9.16
C ASN A 149 6.61 2.24 7.65
N PHE A 150 7.74 2.57 7.07
CA PHE A 150 8.00 2.57 5.62
C PHE A 150 8.13 1.16 4.99
N GLY A 151 8.28 0.13 5.79
CA GLY A 151 8.36 -1.26 5.32
C GLY A 151 7.01 -1.90 5.01
N TRP A 152 5.89 -1.26 5.35
CA TRP A 152 4.55 -1.80 5.22
C TRP A 152 4.24 -2.41 3.85
N THR A 153 4.45 -1.63 2.78
CA THR A 153 4.16 -2.08 1.41
C THR A 153 5.01 -3.28 1.03
N CYS A 154 6.30 -3.22 1.35
CA CYS A 154 7.25 -4.30 1.11
C CYS A 154 6.93 -5.55 1.95
N GLU A 155 6.59 -5.37 3.24
CA GLU A 155 6.19 -6.47 4.12
C GLU A 155 4.98 -7.23 3.56
N MET A 156 3.96 -6.51 3.09
CA MET A 156 2.76 -7.12 2.51
C MET A 156 3.10 -7.97 1.29
N GLN A 157 3.88 -7.43 0.36
CA GLN A 157 4.24 -8.12 -0.87
C GLN A 157 5.13 -9.36 -0.60
N VAL A 158 6.12 -9.23 0.27
CA VAL A 158 6.99 -10.36 0.65
C VAL A 158 6.21 -11.45 1.39
N LYS A 159 5.35 -11.07 2.35
CA LYS A 159 4.52 -12.03 3.08
C LYS A 159 3.48 -12.70 2.17
N ALA A 160 2.92 -11.97 1.21
CA ALA A 160 1.99 -12.55 0.24
C ALA A 160 2.63 -13.71 -0.53
N LEU A 161 3.88 -13.55 -0.97
CA LEU A 161 4.62 -14.62 -1.64
C LEU A 161 4.91 -15.81 -0.71
N ARG A 162 5.26 -15.54 0.55
CA ARG A 162 5.53 -16.59 1.54
C ARG A 162 4.30 -17.41 1.91
N GLU A 163 3.14 -16.74 1.97
CA GLU A 163 1.85 -17.40 2.24
C GLU A 163 1.26 -18.06 0.99
N GLY A 164 1.94 -17.95 -0.17
CA GLY A 164 1.48 -18.53 -1.43
C GLY A 164 0.20 -17.87 -1.95
N LEU A 165 0.01 -16.56 -1.69
CA LEU A 165 -1.13 -15.83 -2.22
C LEU A 165 -0.99 -15.64 -3.73
N ARG A 166 -2.13 -15.64 -4.43
CA ARG A 166 -2.20 -15.27 -5.85
C ARG A 166 -2.11 -13.76 -5.96
N VAL A 167 -0.98 -13.28 -6.48
CA VAL A 167 -0.71 -11.86 -6.63
C VAL A 167 -0.83 -11.45 -8.09
N ALA A 168 -1.48 -10.31 -8.33
CA ALA A 168 -1.56 -9.68 -9.65
C ALA A 168 -1.12 -8.22 -9.56
N GLU A 169 -0.72 -7.66 -10.70
CA GLU A 169 -0.49 -6.22 -10.88
C GLU A 169 -1.40 -5.72 -11.99
N VAL A 170 -1.98 -4.54 -11.80
CA VAL A 170 -2.77 -3.83 -12.82
C VAL A 170 -2.15 -2.46 -13.06
N PRO A 171 -2.14 -1.95 -14.31
CA PRO A 171 -1.67 -0.60 -14.57
C PRO A 171 -2.59 0.43 -13.90
N VAL A 172 -1.98 1.42 -13.21
CA VAL A 172 -2.71 2.55 -12.63
C VAL A 172 -2.00 3.85 -12.97
N SER A 173 -2.78 4.92 -13.06
CA SER A 173 -2.27 6.27 -13.24
C SER A 173 -1.76 6.84 -11.92
N TYR A 174 -0.79 7.76 -12.01
CA TYR A 174 -0.22 8.41 -10.83
C TYR A 174 0.07 9.87 -11.12
N ARG A 175 -0.47 10.75 -10.30
CA ARG A 175 -0.31 12.20 -10.42
C ARG A 175 0.62 12.76 -9.36
N ARG A 176 1.00 14.01 -9.51
CA ARG A 176 1.78 14.70 -8.47
C ARG A 176 0.92 14.82 -7.22
N ARG A 177 1.51 14.47 -6.09
CA ARG A 177 0.87 14.63 -4.79
C ARG A 177 0.60 16.09 -4.45
N VAL A 178 -0.46 16.33 -3.71
CA VAL A 178 -0.70 17.61 -3.05
C VAL A 178 0.05 17.60 -1.73
N GLY A 179 0.93 18.59 -1.52
CA GLY A 179 1.79 18.68 -0.32
C GLY A 179 3.21 18.12 -0.49
N VAL A 180 3.95 18.07 0.61
CA VAL A 180 5.38 17.67 0.64
C VAL A 180 5.51 16.27 1.23
N SER A 181 6.25 15.40 0.54
CA SER A 181 6.56 14.07 1.05
C SER A 181 7.46 14.15 2.29
N LYS A 182 6.99 13.61 3.40
CA LYS A 182 7.80 13.49 4.63
C LYS A 182 8.89 12.39 4.51
N ILE A 183 8.80 11.54 3.49
CA ILE A 183 9.71 10.39 3.27
C ILE A 183 10.72 10.70 2.17
N THR A 184 10.24 10.88 0.95
CA THR A 184 11.10 11.05 -0.23
C THR A 184 11.55 12.49 -0.46
N GLY A 185 11.01 13.44 0.28
CA GLY A 185 11.41 14.85 0.24
C GLY A 185 12.69 15.17 1.01
N THR A 186 13.26 14.22 1.78
CA THR A 186 14.50 14.41 2.54
C THR A 186 15.48 13.26 2.29
N LEU A 187 16.78 13.56 2.29
CA LEU A 187 17.84 12.56 2.11
C LEU A 187 17.79 11.51 3.24
N SER A 188 17.60 11.94 4.48
CA SER A 188 17.48 11.04 5.63
C SER A 188 16.26 10.14 5.57
N GLY A 189 15.12 10.65 5.10
CA GLY A 189 13.91 9.87 4.88
C GLY A 189 14.10 8.80 3.81
N THR A 190 14.74 9.17 2.70
CA THR A 190 15.06 8.23 1.61
C THR A 190 15.98 7.11 2.08
N LEU A 191 17.05 7.43 2.83
CA LEU A 191 17.99 6.42 3.36
C LEU A 191 17.31 5.49 4.37
N ARG A 192 16.49 6.03 5.29
CA ARG A 192 15.73 5.23 6.27
C ARG A 192 14.74 4.29 5.59
N ALA A 193 14.01 4.79 4.58
CA ALA A 193 13.08 3.97 3.82
C ALA A 193 13.82 2.86 3.06
N GLY A 194 14.92 3.18 2.38
CA GLY A 194 15.76 2.20 1.70
C GLY A 194 16.29 1.12 2.64
N TYR A 195 16.90 1.50 3.76
CA TYR A 195 17.35 0.56 4.79
C TYR A 195 16.21 -0.36 5.27
N LYS A 196 15.05 0.23 5.57
CA LYS A 196 13.91 -0.53 6.08
C LYS A 196 13.38 -1.54 5.05
N ILE A 197 13.33 -1.17 3.77
CA ILE A 197 12.92 -2.07 2.69
C ILE A 197 13.90 -3.24 2.58
N LEU A 198 15.21 -2.96 2.53
CA LEU A 198 16.26 -4.00 2.46
C LEU A 198 16.22 -4.92 3.68
N TRP A 199 16.07 -4.36 4.87
CA TRP A 199 15.94 -5.13 6.10
C TRP A 199 14.67 -6.00 6.10
N THR A 200 13.54 -5.48 5.60
CA THR A 200 12.29 -6.25 5.50
C THR A 200 12.45 -7.44 4.56
N ILE A 201 13.05 -7.23 3.38
CA ILE A 201 13.33 -8.30 2.42
C ILE A 201 14.24 -9.36 3.05
N ALA A 202 15.32 -8.95 3.73
CA ALA A 202 16.26 -9.85 4.38
C ALA A 202 15.64 -10.61 5.57
N ARG A 203 14.86 -9.91 6.42
CA ARG A 203 14.19 -10.49 7.59
C ARG A 203 13.22 -11.60 7.23
N TYR A 204 12.49 -11.44 6.16
CA TYR A 204 11.54 -12.42 5.67
C TYR A 204 12.16 -13.35 4.62
N GLY A 205 13.48 -13.30 4.40
CA GLY A 205 14.27 -13.98 3.39
C GLY A 205 13.91 -15.45 3.10
N PRO A 206 14.49 -16.04 2.05
CA PRO A 206 14.02 -17.29 1.43
C PRO A 206 14.21 -18.56 2.29
N LEU A 207 14.91 -18.45 3.42
CA LEU A 207 15.23 -19.61 4.30
C LEU A 207 14.00 -20.36 4.85
N ASN A 208 12.77 -19.88 4.57
CA ASN A 208 11.51 -20.49 5.03
C ASN A 208 10.39 -20.52 3.99
N VAL A 209 10.67 -20.41 2.71
CA VAL A 209 9.63 -20.63 1.69
C VAL A 209 9.39 -22.14 1.62
N LYS A 210 8.32 -22.61 2.23
CA LYS A 210 7.80 -23.97 1.98
C LYS A 210 7.38 -24.01 0.51
N ARG A 211 8.23 -24.56 -0.36
CA ARG A 211 7.82 -24.93 -1.71
C ARG A 211 6.70 -25.96 -1.53
N LYS A 212 5.46 -25.53 -1.77
CA LYS A 212 4.39 -26.49 -2.03
C LYS A 212 4.65 -27.02 -3.43
N THR A 213 5.22 -28.23 -3.50
CA THR A 213 5.17 -29.09 -4.66
C THR A 213 3.72 -29.48 -4.93
#